data_da13578f9f3148ce42aa5538dfd638ee
#
_entry.id   da13578f9f3148ce42aa5538dfd638ee
#
_cell.length_a   1.000
_cell.length_b   1.000
_cell.length_c   1.000
_cell.angle_alpha   90.00
_cell.angle_beta   90.00
_cell.angle_gamma   90.00
#
_symmetry.space_group_name_H-M   'P 1'
#
loop_
_entity.id
_entity.type
_entity.pdbx_description
1 polymer ?
#
loop_
_entity_poly.entity_id
_entity_poly.type
_entity_poly.pdbx_seq_one_letter_code
_entity_poly.pdbx_strand_id
1 'polypeptide(L)'
;MLTDIQIKNAKPSDKSYPLKDFGNLSIIIYPSKAKIWQHRFSIKVNGKRKEKNRRGGAYPSMSIKEARAWRDNNNELLAQGIIPPKKYAPTNQVSSEALTFKDMFDMWHKTMSKQWSDDYAIDTQQRGDMYLLPQLGKLPITSVKLGMIRDVLLDIQNTGKLDTVKKIKGIVTRVMGYAVTMEVIEINIALSLSPD
;
A
#
# COMPACT_ATOMS: atom_id res chain seq x y z
N MET A 1 -13.85 -10.84 -18.84
CA MET A 1 -12.91 -10.48 -17.77
C MET A 1 -12.86 -11.60 -16.76
N LEU A 2 -11.67 -11.95 -16.29
CA LEU A 2 -11.45 -12.97 -15.28
C LEU A 2 -11.99 -12.51 -13.92
N THR A 3 -12.57 -13.43 -13.14
CA THR A 3 -13.09 -13.14 -11.79
C THR A 3 -12.30 -13.92 -10.73
N ASP A 4 -12.32 -13.43 -9.50
CA ASP A 4 -11.65 -14.08 -8.36
C ASP A 4 -12.19 -15.50 -8.10
N ILE A 5 -13.50 -15.70 -8.29
CA ILE A 5 -14.14 -17.01 -8.17
C ILE A 5 -13.59 -18.00 -9.21
N GLN A 6 -13.40 -17.57 -10.45
CA GLN A 6 -12.82 -18.41 -11.50
C GLN A 6 -11.37 -18.80 -11.17
N ILE A 7 -10.61 -17.87 -10.61
CA ILE A 7 -9.22 -18.15 -10.19
C ILE A 7 -9.21 -19.13 -9.02
N LYS A 8 -10.06 -18.92 -8.01
CA LYS A 8 -10.16 -19.83 -6.85
C LYS A 8 -10.49 -21.24 -7.27
N ASN A 9 -11.49 -21.39 -8.14
CA ASN A 9 -12.02 -22.69 -8.58
C ASN A 9 -11.16 -23.37 -9.65
N ALA A 10 -10.15 -22.71 -10.21
CA ALA A 10 -9.26 -23.27 -11.19
C ALA A 10 -8.45 -24.42 -10.58
N LYS A 11 -8.66 -25.64 -11.09
CA LYS A 11 -7.97 -26.86 -10.65
C LYS A 11 -6.67 -27.05 -11.44
N PRO A 12 -5.62 -27.60 -10.81
CA PRO A 12 -4.40 -27.97 -11.52
C PRO A 12 -4.68 -29.08 -12.53
N SER A 13 -3.90 -29.10 -13.59
CA SER A 13 -3.92 -30.16 -14.62
C SER A 13 -2.48 -30.69 -14.82
N ASP A 14 -2.30 -31.75 -15.55
CA ASP A 14 -0.97 -32.35 -15.85
C ASP A 14 -0.01 -31.37 -16.52
N LYS A 15 -0.55 -30.40 -17.26
CA LYS A 15 0.21 -29.32 -17.88
C LYS A 15 -0.26 -27.96 -17.37
N SER A 16 0.66 -27.01 -17.26
CA SER A 16 0.30 -25.63 -16.93
C SER A 16 -0.55 -25.01 -18.04
N TYR A 17 -1.58 -24.27 -17.65
CA TYR A 17 -2.48 -23.60 -18.59
C TYR A 17 -2.81 -22.17 -18.12
N PRO A 18 -3.06 -21.24 -19.08
CA PRO A 18 -3.42 -19.86 -18.76
C PRO A 18 -4.93 -19.69 -18.62
N LEU A 19 -5.35 -18.92 -17.62
CA LEU A 19 -6.64 -18.26 -17.62
C LEU A 19 -6.41 -16.80 -18.05
N LYS A 20 -7.02 -16.41 -19.17
CA LYS A 20 -6.80 -15.09 -19.77
C LYS A 20 -7.69 -14.03 -19.14
N ASP A 21 -7.12 -12.88 -18.83
CA ASP A 21 -7.82 -11.66 -18.50
C ASP A 21 -7.68 -10.62 -19.62
N PHE A 22 -8.18 -9.42 -19.42
CA PHE A 22 -8.07 -8.32 -20.37
C PHE A 22 -6.64 -7.75 -20.44
N GLY A 23 -6.28 -7.16 -21.59
CA GLY A 23 -5.01 -6.42 -21.74
C GLY A 23 -3.75 -7.30 -21.70
N ASN A 24 -3.81 -8.49 -22.29
CA ASN A 24 -2.69 -9.45 -22.32
C ASN A 24 -2.21 -9.93 -20.92
N LEU A 25 -3.03 -9.73 -19.91
CA LEU A 25 -2.83 -10.31 -18.58
C LEU A 25 -3.40 -11.72 -18.55
N SER A 26 -2.72 -12.63 -17.90
CA SER A 26 -3.17 -14.00 -17.66
C SER A 26 -2.64 -14.50 -16.32
N ILE A 27 -3.31 -15.50 -15.76
CA ILE A 27 -2.79 -16.25 -14.64
C ILE A 27 -2.49 -17.67 -15.09
N ILE A 28 -1.29 -18.16 -14.83
CA ILE A 28 -0.86 -19.51 -15.21
C ILE A 28 -1.12 -20.42 -14.04
N ILE A 29 -1.92 -21.47 -14.28
CA ILE A 29 -2.19 -22.54 -13.32
C ILE A 29 -1.18 -23.65 -13.55
N TYR A 30 -0.39 -23.98 -12.54
CA TYR A 30 0.64 -25.00 -12.61
C TYR A 30 0.16 -26.33 -12.01
N PRO A 31 0.74 -27.48 -12.43
CA PRO A 31 0.47 -28.79 -11.83
C PRO A 31 0.73 -28.80 -10.30
N SER A 32 1.69 -28.00 -9.85
CA SER A 32 2.03 -27.80 -8.44
C SER A 32 0.99 -27.01 -7.63
N LYS A 33 -0.20 -26.72 -8.19
CA LYS A 33 -1.25 -25.85 -7.64
C LYS A 33 -0.85 -24.37 -7.56
N ALA A 34 0.37 -23.99 -7.93
CA ALA A 34 0.77 -22.60 -7.99
C ALA A 34 0.00 -21.85 -9.07
N LYS A 35 -0.41 -20.62 -8.77
CA LYS A 35 -1.15 -19.72 -9.66
C LYS A 35 -0.35 -18.43 -9.78
N ILE A 36 0.27 -18.17 -10.94
CA ILE A 36 1.23 -17.06 -11.11
C ILE A 36 0.74 -16.15 -12.22
N TRP A 37 0.68 -14.85 -11.94
CA TRP A 37 0.32 -13.84 -12.92
C TRP A 37 1.38 -13.68 -14.00
N GLN A 38 0.94 -13.41 -15.22
CA GLN A 38 1.80 -13.19 -16.37
C GLN A 38 1.22 -12.08 -17.24
N HIS A 39 2.06 -11.11 -17.64
CA HIS A 39 1.74 -10.09 -18.61
C HIS A 39 2.58 -10.32 -19.87
N ARG A 40 1.92 -10.43 -21.04
CA ARG A 40 2.55 -10.55 -22.35
C ARG A 40 2.52 -9.22 -23.07
N PHE A 41 3.61 -8.85 -23.70
CA PHE A 41 3.72 -7.62 -24.50
C PHE A 41 4.71 -7.79 -25.64
N SER A 42 4.69 -6.87 -26.60
CA SER A 42 5.65 -6.87 -27.71
C SER A 42 6.49 -5.59 -27.70
N ILE A 43 7.75 -5.73 -28.04
CA ILE A 43 8.69 -4.61 -28.23
C ILE A 43 9.27 -4.68 -29.65
N LYS A 44 9.66 -3.52 -30.20
CA LYS A 44 10.45 -3.47 -31.44
C LYS A 44 11.94 -3.47 -31.09
N VAL A 45 12.68 -4.43 -31.63
CA VAL A 45 14.14 -4.50 -31.51
C VAL A 45 14.71 -4.61 -32.91
N ASN A 46 15.53 -3.65 -33.32
CA ASN A 46 16.09 -3.57 -34.68
C ASN A 46 15.01 -3.67 -35.76
N GLY A 47 13.92 -2.92 -35.61
CA GLY A 47 12.77 -2.90 -36.55
C GLY A 47 11.87 -4.13 -36.49
N LYS A 48 12.26 -5.23 -35.83
CA LYS A 48 11.47 -6.48 -35.73
C LYS A 48 10.66 -6.52 -34.44
N ARG A 49 9.41 -6.94 -34.54
CA ARG A 49 8.53 -7.16 -33.37
C ARG A 49 8.97 -8.43 -32.64
N LYS A 50 9.28 -8.31 -31.34
CA LYS A 50 9.57 -9.45 -30.44
C LYS A 50 8.56 -9.48 -29.31
N GLU A 51 7.93 -10.64 -29.13
CA GLU A 51 7.07 -10.88 -27.95
C GLU A 51 7.91 -11.18 -26.73
N LYS A 52 7.49 -10.60 -25.62
CA LYS A 52 8.06 -10.87 -24.30
C LYS A 52 6.94 -11.07 -23.29
N ASN A 53 7.28 -11.75 -22.20
CA ASN A 53 6.41 -11.88 -21.05
C ASN A 53 7.14 -11.49 -19.77
N ARG A 54 6.35 -11.12 -18.75
CA ARG A 54 6.80 -10.89 -17.38
C ARG A 54 5.96 -11.73 -16.45
N ARG A 55 6.61 -12.37 -15.49
CA ARG A 55 5.94 -13.05 -14.40
C ARG A 55 5.66 -12.04 -13.30
N GLY A 56 4.41 -12.02 -12.85
CA GLY A 56 3.95 -11.26 -11.70
C GLY A 56 4.05 -12.06 -10.41
N GLY A 57 3.32 -11.65 -9.39
CA GLY A 57 3.20 -12.35 -8.12
C GLY A 57 2.34 -13.60 -8.21
N ALA A 58 2.37 -14.40 -7.15
CA ALA A 58 1.52 -15.56 -6.98
C ALA A 58 0.17 -15.17 -6.38
N TYR A 59 -0.92 -15.77 -6.87
CA TYR A 59 -2.22 -15.68 -6.23
C TYR A 59 -2.29 -16.68 -5.05
N PRO A 60 -2.87 -16.33 -3.88
CA PRO A 60 -3.63 -15.10 -3.60
C PRO A 60 -2.80 -13.90 -3.12
N SER A 61 -1.48 -14.03 -2.90
CA SER A 61 -0.62 -12.94 -2.42
C SER A 61 -0.64 -11.72 -3.33
N MET A 62 -0.93 -11.90 -4.61
CA MET A 62 -1.23 -10.85 -5.58
C MET A 62 -2.65 -11.06 -6.07
N SER A 63 -3.56 -10.18 -5.66
CA SER A 63 -4.97 -10.19 -6.08
C SER A 63 -5.13 -9.86 -7.56
N ILE A 64 -6.32 -10.10 -8.12
CA ILE A 64 -6.63 -9.72 -9.51
C ILE A 64 -6.57 -8.20 -9.71
N LYS A 65 -6.93 -7.40 -8.69
CA LYS A 65 -6.85 -5.93 -8.74
C LYS A 65 -5.39 -5.47 -8.85
N GLU A 66 -4.52 -6.01 -8.01
CA GLU A 66 -3.07 -5.72 -8.03
C GLU A 66 -2.40 -6.19 -9.32
N ALA A 67 -2.82 -7.33 -9.86
CA ALA A 67 -2.30 -7.84 -11.13
C ALA A 67 -2.66 -6.92 -12.31
N ARG A 68 -3.88 -6.37 -12.29
CA ARG A 68 -4.32 -5.38 -13.29
C ARG A 68 -3.53 -4.08 -13.18
N ALA A 69 -3.34 -3.56 -11.97
CA ALA A 69 -2.52 -2.37 -11.74
C ALA A 69 -1.06 -2.59 -12.17
N TRP A 70 -0.49 -3.75 -11.87
CA TRP A 70 0.86 -4.12 -12.34
C TRP A 70 0.96 -4.19 -13.86
N ARG A 71 -0.03 -4.74 -14.56
CA ARG A 71 -0.10 -4.72 -16.02
C ARG A 71 -0.14 -3.29 -16.56
N ASP A 72 -0.96 -2.42 -15.97
CA ASP A 72 -1.13 -1.04 -16.42
C ASP A 72 0.17 -0.25 -16.25
N ASN A 73 0.86 -0.40 -15.12
CA ASN A 73 2.19 0.16 -14.92
C ASN A 73 3.22 -0.37 -15.95
N ASN A 74 3.19 -1.68 -16.26
CA ASN A 74 4.04 -2.22 -17.31
C ASN A 74 3.73 -1.58 -18.69
N ASN A 75 2.47 -1.29 -18.99
CA ASN A 75 2.07 -0.62 -20.23
C ASN A 75 2.53 0.83 -20.26
N GLU A 76 2.49 1.55 -19.15
CA GLU A 76 3.03 2.91 -19.03
C GLU A 76 4.53 2.94 -19.28
N LEU A 77 5.29 2.02 -18.68
CA LEU A 77 6.73 1.88 -18.95
C LEU A 77 7.00 1.62 -20.43
N LEU A 78 6.22 0.74 -21.05
CA LEU A 78 6.35 0.42 -22.47
C LEU A 78 6.03 1.62 -23.37
N ALA A 79 5.04 2.45 -23.00
CA ALA A 79 4.73 3.69 -23.70
C ALA A 79 5.87 4.71 -23.64
N GLN A 80 6.63 4.70 -22.54
CA GLN A 80 7.86 5.51 -22.34
C GLN A 80 9.11 4.89 -23.02
N GLY A 81 8.97 3.74 -23.71
CA GLY A 81 10.10 3.01 -24.31
C GLY A 81 10.92 2.20 -23.31
N ILE A 82 10.49 2.09 -22.07
CA ILE A 82 11.16 1.36 -21.01
C ILE A 82 10.66 -0.09 -20.97
N ILE A 83 11.58 -1.05 -20.99
CA ILE A 83 11.21 -2.48 -20.89
C ILE A 83 10.96 -2.83 -19.42
N PRO A 84 9.76 -3.34 -19.06
CA PRO A 84 9.47 -3.74 -17.69
C PRO A 84 10.49 -4.74 -17.13
N PRO A 85 10.82 -4.67 -15.83
CA PRO A 85 11.83 -5.53 -15.20
C PRO A 85 11.48 -7.01 -15.30
N LYS A 86 12.50 -7.89 -15.38
CA LYS A 86 12.29 -9.34 -15.52
C LYS A 86 11.69 -9.96 -14.26
N LYS A 87 12.12 -9.49 -13.10
CA LYS A 87 11.66 -9.99 -11.81
C LYS A 87 10.51 -9.10 -11.34
N TYR A 88 9.37 -9.72 -11.09
CA TYR A 88 8.35 -9.07 -10.28
C TYR A 88 8.99 -8.85 -8.90
N ALA A 89 9.37 -7.63 -8.62
CA ALA A 89 9.36 -7.21 -7.25
C ALA A 89 7.88 -6.98 -6.94
N PRO A 90 7.30 -7.57 -5.89
CA PRO A 90 6.07 -7.00 -5.37
C PRO A 90 6.41 -5.54 -5.19
N THR A 91 5.91 -4.75 -6.11
CA THR A 91 5.85 -3.36 -5.85
C THR A 91 4.89 -3.29 -4.67
N ASN A 92 5.40 -3.06 -3.49
CA ASN A 92 4.88 -1.99 -2.71
C ASN A 92 5.12 -0.68 -3.50
N GLN A 93 4.59 -0.62 -4.72
CA GLN A 93 4.04 0.54 -5.33
C GLN A 93 2.58 0.54 -4.84
N VAL A 94 2.45 0.93 -3.67
CA VAL A 94 2.19 2.32 -3.38
C VAL A 94 2.68 3.08 -4.61
N SER A 95 1.70 3.42 -5.50
CA SER A 95 1.90 4.53 -6.43
C SER A 95 2.91 5.46 -5.79
N SER A 96 3.86 6.01 -6.56
CA SER A 96 4.85 6.98 -6.08
C SER A 96 4.23 8.24 -5.42
N GLU A 97 3.01 8.12 -4.91
CA GLU A 97 2.15 9.09 -4.25
C GLU A 97 1.24 8.47 -3.18
N ALA A 98 1.47 7.24 -2.68
CA ALA A 98 0.73 6.88 -1.48
C ALA A 98 1.32 7.68 -0.32
N LEU A 99 0.54 8.63 0.08
CA LEU A 99 0.83 9.48 1.22
C LEU A 99 1.19 8.60 2.41
N THR A 100 2.39 8.82 2.94
CA THR A 100 2.84 8.13 4.14
C THR A 100 2.12 8.71 5.36
N PHE A 101 2.21 8.02 6.50
CA PHE A 101 1.73 8.57 7.76
C PHE A 101 2.40 9.93 8.05
N LYS A 102 3.70 10.08 7.74
CA LYS A 102 4.42 11.34 7.88
C LYS A 102 3.83 12.43 7.00
N ASP A 103 3.58 12.15 5.73
CA ASP A 103 3.00 13.14 4.81
C ASP A 103 1.63 13.61 5.32
N MET A 104 0.78 12.69 5.79
CA MET A 104 -0.52 13.02 6.38
C MET A 104 -0.40 13.81 7.67
N PHE A 105 0.56 13.45 8.53
CA PHE A 105 0.87 14.19 9.74
C PHE A 105 1.30 15.63 9.44
N ASP A 106 2.23 15.82 8.51
CA ASP A 106 2.75 17.13 8.11
C ASP A 106 1.65 18.00 7.48
N MET A 107 0.82 17.43 6.61
CA MET A 107 -0.33 18.12 6.00
C MET A 107 -1.36 18.53 7.05
N TRP A 108 -1.73 17.62 7.93
CA TRP A 108 -2.64 17.90 9.05
C TRP A 108 -2.08 18.99 9.96
N HIS A 109 -0.82 18.85 10.39
CA HIS A 109 -0.17 19.83 11.28
C HIS A 109 -0.11 21.22 10.63
N LYS A 110 0.33 21.32 9.37
CA LYS A 110 0.37 22.57 8.61
C LYS A 110 -1.01 23.25 8.49
N THR A 111 -2.06 22.45 8.37
CA THR A 111 -3.43 22.96 8.25
C THR A 111 -3.96 23.45 9.59
N MET A 112 -3.75 22.67 10.64
CA MET A 112 -4.33 22.93 11.95
C MET A 112 -3.51 23.93 12.78
N SER A 113 -2.20 24.01 12.59
CA SER A 113 -1.32 24.95 13.31
C SER A 113 -1.69 26.43 13.11
N LYS A 114 -2.37 26.75 12.02
CA LYS A 114 -2.87 28.11 11.77
C LYS A 114 -3.89 28.60 12.83
N GLN A 115 -4.48 27.67 13.57
CA GLN A 115 -5.49 27.94 14.61
C GLN A 115 -4.96 27.69 16.02
N TRP A 116 -3.69 27.32 16.16
CA TRP A 116 -3.07 27.00 17.44
C TRP A 116 -2.14 28.11 17.89
N SER A 117 -1.78 28.13 19.19
CA SER A 117 -0.63 28.91 19.65
C SER A 117 0.66 28.26 19.12
N ASP A 118 1.70 29.09 18.98
CA ASP A 118 3.00 28.62 18.49
C ASP A 118 3.57 27.52 19.39
N ASP A 119 3.46 27.66 20.70
CA ASP A 119 3.92 26.65 21.67
C ASP A 119 3.20 25.32 21.49
N TYR A 120 1.89 25.32 21.26
CA TYR A 120 1.12 24.09 21.05
C TYR A 120 1.47 23.44 19.70
N ALA A 121 1.71 24.22 18.67
CA ALA A 121 2.12 23.72 17.37
C ALA A 121 3.51 23.04 17.46
N ILE A 122 4.47 23.70 18.09
CA ILE A 122 5.82 23.18 18.31
C ILE A 122 5.76 21.88 19.14
N ASP A 123 5.04 21.89 20.24
CA ASP A 123 4.90 20.75 21.14
C ASP A 123 4.23 19.54 20.44
N THR A 124 3.22 19.80 19.60
CA THR A 124 2.56 18.75 18.80
C THR A 124 3.50 18.15 17.77
N GLN A 125 4.30 18.98 17.08
CA GLN A 125 5.31 18.51 16.11
C GLN A 125 6.35 17.63 16.82
N GLN A 126 6.93 18.12 17.92
CA GLN A 126 7.94 17.39 18.67
C GLN A 126 7.43 16.02 19.16
N ARG A 127 6.17 15.95 19.61
CA ARG A 127 5.55 14.66 20.00
C ARG A 127 5.38 13.74 18.81
N GLY A 128 4.97 14.25 17.66
CA GLY A 128 4.90 13.48 16.42
C GLY A 128 6.25 12.89 16.06
N ASP A 129 7.28 13.73 16.01
CA ASP A 129 8.65 13.34 15.65
C ASP A 129 9.25 12.33 16.62
N MET A 130 8.97 12.47 17.92
CA MET A 130 9.54 11.61 18.96
C MET A 130 8.85 10.25 19.06
N TYR A 131 7.52 10.18 18.92
CA TYR A 131 6.77 8.98 19.26
C TYR A 131 6.08 8.30 18.07
N LEU A 132 5.55 9.04 17.10
CA LEU A 132 4.76 8.48 16.00
C LEU A 132 5.60 8.21 14.76
N LEU A 133 6.40 9.19 14.33
CA LEU A 133 7.11 9.12 13.06
C LEU A 133 8.23 8.07 13.01
N PRO A 134 8.93 7.73 14.12
CA PRO A 134 9.93 6.67 14.08
C PRO A 134 9.35 5.30 13.69
N GLN A 135 8.14 4.97 14.15
CA GLN A 135 7.51 3.68 13.91
C GLN A 135 6.52 3.71 12.73
N LEU A 136 5.74 4.78 12.58
CA LEU A 136 4.66 4.86 11.60
C LEU A 136 5.01 5.72 10.38
N GLY A 137 5.96 6.65 10.50
CA GLY A 137 6.17 7.73 9.55
C GLY A 137 6.41 7.29 8.11
N LYS A 138 7.16 6.22 7.91
CA LYS A 138 7.51 5.69 6.58
C LYS A 138 6.43 4.76 5.99
N LEU A 139 5.44 4.38 6.79
CA LEU A 139 4.39 3.49 6.33
C LEU A 139 3.36 4.27 5.49
N PRO A 140 2.88 3.71 4.38
CA PRO A 140 1.69 4.23 3.72
C PRO A 140 0.55 4.33 4.72
N ILE A 141 -0.17 5.45 4.73
CA ILE A 141 -1.28 5.67 5.67
C ILE A 141 -2.34 4.57 5.58
N THR A 142 -2.57 4.03 4.37
CA THR A 142 -3.48 2.90 4.10
C THR A 142 -3.01 1.57 4.68
N SER A 143 -1.72 1.44 5.02
CA SER A 143 -1.11 0.24 5.59
C SER A 143 -0.99 0.28 7.11
N VAL A 144 -1.27 1.43 7.73
CA VAL A 144 -1.28 1.58 9.19
C VAL A 144 -2.41 0.74 9.79
N LYS A 145 -2.06 -0.12 10.75
CA LYS A 145 -3.01 -1.00 11.45
C LYS A 145 -3.18 -0.57 12.90
N LEU A 146 -4.34 -0.87 13.46
CA LEU A 146 -4.66 -0.56 14.86
C LEU A 146 -3.61 -1.13 15.84
N GLY A 147 -3.12 -2.36 15.58
CA GLY A 147 -2.07 -2.97 16.38
C GLY A 147 -0.79 -2.13 16.44
N MET A 148 -0.34 -1.59 15.31
CA MET A 148 0.86 -0.75 15.24
C MET A 148 0.71 0.54 16.07
N ILE A 149 -0.49 1.16 16.03
CA ILE A 149 -0.77 2.35 16.87
C ILE A 149 -0.76 1.96 18.35
N ARG A 150 -1.36 0.81 18.68
CA ARG A 150 -1.37 0.30 20.05
C ARG A 150 0.03 0.03 20.57
N ASP A 151 0.91 -0.56 19.76
CA ASP A 151 2.29 -0.85 20.13
C ASP A 151 3.03 0.45 20.49
N VAL A 152 2.90 1.51 19.69
CA VAL A 152 3.44 2.84 20.00
C VAL A 152 2.94 3.37 21.36
N LEU A 153 1.64 3.25 21.62
CA LEU A 153 1.06 3.73 22.87
C LEU A 153 1.52 2.92 24.08
N LEU A 154 1.66 1.60 23.93
CA LEU A 154 2.18 0.71 24.97
C LEU A 154 3.65 1.01 25.30
N ASP A 155 4.47 1.27 24.28
CA ASP A 155 5.87 1.66 24.50
C ASP A 155 5.97 2.93 25.36
N ILE A 156 5.11 3.93 25.10
CA ILE A 156 5.07 5.15 25.90
C ILE A 156 4.55 4.87 27.32
N GLN A 157 3.50 4.06 27.44
CA GLN A 157 2.90 3.69 28.71
C GLN A 157 3.91 2.99 29.63
N ASN A 158 4.74 2.11 29.05
CA ASN A 158 5.80 1.39 29.80
C ASN A 158 6.86 2.34 30.37
N THR A 159 6.97 3.57 29.85
CA THR A 159 7.84 4.62 30.45
C THR A 159 7.18 5.41 31.58
N GLY A 160 5.93 5.08 31.96
CA GLY A 160 5.17 5.77 33.00
C GLY A 160 4.55 7.13 32.60
N LYS A 161 4.64 7.52 31.31
CA LYS A 161 4.21 8.84 30.82
C LYS A 161 2.75 8.84 30.36
N LEU A 162 1.80 8.58 31.26
CA LEU A 162 0.37 8.42 30.94
C LEU A 162 -0.25 9.63 30.25
N ASP A 163 0.11 10.85 30.63
CA ASP A 163 -0.37 12.07 29.96
C ASP A 163 0.12 12.16 28.51
N THR A 164 1.33 11.66 28.25
CA THR A 164 1.86 11.58 26.89
C THR A 164 1.08 10.59 26.05
N VAL A 165 0.71 9.44 26.61
CA VAL A 165 -0.14 8.43 25.93
C VAL A 165 -1.45 9.09 25.46
N LYS A 166 -2.15 9.82 26.35
CA LYS A 166 -3.41 10.52 26.00
C LYS A 166 -3.21 11.53 24.87
N LYS A 167 -2.13 12.32 24.93
CA LYS A 167 -1.81 13.32 23.90
C LYS A 167 -1.48 12.66 22.56
N ILE A 168 -0.66 11.62 22.55
CA ILE A 168 -0.29 10.88 21.33
C ILE A 168 -1.50 10.17 20.72
N LYS A 169 -2.36 9.53 21.53
CA LYS A 169 -3.63 8.97 21.10
C LYS A 169 -4.50 10.03 20.41
N GLY A 170 -4.61 11.22 21.00
CA GLY A 170 -5.34 12.35 20.40
C GLY A 170 -4.74 12.81 19.07
N ILE A 171 -3.42 12.86 18.96
CA ILE A 171 -2.74 13.26 17.72
C ILE A 171 -3.00 12.22 16.62
N VAL A 172 -2.73 10.95 16.87
CA VAL A 172 -2.93 9.90 15.84
C VAL A 172 -4.39 9.81 15.38
N THR A 173 -5.35 9.95 16.31
CA THR A 173 -6.77 9.96 15.97
C THR A 173 -7.13 11.12 15.05
N ARG A 174 -6.57 12.31 15.27
CA ARG A 174 -6.81 13.48 14.41
C ARG A 174 -6.15 13.35 13.05
N VAL A 175 -4.92 12.83 12.98
CA VAL A 175 -4.21 12.57 11.70
C VAL A 175 -4.97 11.55 10.87
N MET A 176 -5.42 10.44 11.46
CA MET A 176 -6.24 9.44 10.77
C MET A 176 -7.60 10.01 10.35
N GLY A 177 -8.23 10.86 11.19
CA GLY A 177 -9.46 11.57 10.84
C GLY A 177 -9.26 12.54 9.67
N TYR A 178 -8.15 13.25 9.63
CA TYR A 178 -7.78 14.11 8.51
C TYR A 178 -7.57 13.30 7.23
N ALA A 179 -6.97 12.12 7.32
CA ALA A 179 -6.80 11.23 6.18
C ALA A 179 -8.15 10.72 5.62
N VAL A 180 -9.16 10.51 6.48
CA VAL A 180 -10.55 10.22 6.04
C VAL A 180 -11.16 11.44 5.34
N THR A 181 -11.00 12.65 5.90
CA THR A 181 -11.50 13.90 5.28
C THR A 181 -10.88 14.15 3.91
N MET A 182 -9.63 13.75 3.71
CA MET A 182 -8.91 13.84 2.43
C MET A 182 -9.20 12.65 1.50
N GLU A 183 -10.11 11.76 1.86
CA GLU A 183 -10.50 10.56 1.09
C GLU A 183 -9.33 9.59 0.79
N VAL A 184 -8.24 9.66 1.57
CA VAL A 184 -7.08 8.78 1.43
C VAL A 184 -7.32 7.42 2.06
N ILE A 185 -8.11 7.37 3.14
CA ILE A 185 -8.59 6.16 3.80
C ILE A 185 -10.10 6.25 4.03
N GLU A 186 -10.78 5.10 4.07
CA GLU A 186 -12.24 5.05 4.24
C GLU A 186 -12.67 5.17 5.71
N ILE A 187 -11.86 4.66 6.64
CA ILE A 187 -12.23 4.53 8.06
C ILE A 187 -11.08 4.99 8.95
N ASN A 188 -11.41 5.76 9.98
CA ASN A 188 -10.47 6.10 11.04
C ASN A 188 -10.39 4.98 12.08
N ILE A 189 -9.41 4.08 11.90
CA ILE A 189 -9.20 2.93 12.79
C ILE A 189 -8.77 3.34 14.21
N ALA A 190 -8.19 4.54 14.39
CA ALA A 190 -7.75 5.03 15.71
C ALA A 190 -8.93 5.34 16.65
N LEU A 191 -10.14 5.49 16.14
CA LEU A 191 -11.35 5.63 16.96
C LEU A 191 -11.67 4.36 17.78
N SER A 192 -11.19 3.19 17.34
CA SER A 192 -11.35 1.92 18.07
C SER A 192 -10.34 1.72 19.21
N LEU A 193 -9.45 2.70 19.44
CA LEU A 193 -8.60 2.70 20.63
C LEU A 193 -9.49 2.96 21.85
N SER A 194 -9.57 1.98 22.75
CA SER A 194 -10.39 2.09 23.98
C SER A 194 -10.13 3.39 24.73
N PRO A 195 -11.17 4.03 25.29
CA PRO A 195 -10.96 5.09 26.27
C PRO A 195 -10.45 4.46 27.56
N ASP A 196 -9.19 4.71 27.91
CA ASP A 196 -8.66 4.49 29.25
C ASP A 196 -8.46 5.84 29.93
#